data_2172be86c72abde8ea801341e2f5f013
#
_entry.id   2172be86c72abde8ea801341e2f5f013
#
_cell.length_a   1.000
_cell.length_b   1.000
_cell.length_c   1.000
_cell.angle_alpha   90.00
_cell.angle_beta   90.00
_cell.angle_gamma   90.00
#
_symmetry.space_group_name_H-M   'P 1'
#
loop_
_entity.id
_entity.type
_entity.pdbx_description
1 polymer ?
#
loop_
_entity_poly.entity_id
_entity_poly.type
_entity_poly.pdbx_seq_one_letter_code
_entity_poly.pdbx_strand_id
1 'polypeptide(L)'
;MIFITGDVHSKSLGHWEQKIAGSEVVVAEKYLEILKKYGIKSTLFLNGKCLESESEEVRKLLQYNVEIGGHTYDNFGKMNLFKSYFNRKIFGCVYGYGKYQEKDIVKTRKAFEKFGLEMKSWRTHAFASKDKTFDLLQKNGVKFVSDLLGYEKPFERNEVIHMPINIPVDQNTISYGELKPENRDPFASCTKGRIKPEEWFSILKKRVVENERKKTPSVILIHPITMAVLDNFELFEKIAKFLSKYKSKKISEFKF
;
A
#
# COMPACT_ATOMS: atom_id res chain seq x y z
N MET A 1 6.04 -11.35 -13.84
CA MET A 1 4.68 -10.96 -13.37
C MET A 1 4.78 -9.89 -12.31
N ILE A 2 3.93 -8.84 -12.39
CA ILE A 2 3.97 -7.69 -11.47
C ILE A 2 2.61 -7.45 -10.80
N PHE A 3 2.64 -6.95 -9.56
CA PHE A 3 1.53 -6.43 -8.78
C PHE A 3 1.86 -5.00 -8.36
N ILE A 4 1.24 -4.02 -9.00
CA ILE A 4 1.41 -2.61 -8.65
C ILE A 4 0.35 -2.26 -7.63
N THR A 5 0.78 -1.70 -6.51
CA THR A 5 -0.09 -1.27 -5.42
C THR A 5 0.18 0.17 -5.03
N GLY A 6 -0.81 0.83 -4.46
CA GLY A 6 -0.70 2.17 -3.89
C GLY A 6 -1.54 2.28 -2.62
N ASP A 7 -1.10 3.10 -1.67
CA ASP A 7 -1.86 3.41 -0.47
C ASP A 7 -2.48 4.81 -0.62
N VAL A 8 -3.75 4.94 -0.22
CA VAL A 8 -4.55 6.16 -0.40
C VAL A 8 -5.27 6.49 0.90
N HIS A 9 -5.05 7.69 1.39
CA HIS A 9 -5.56 8.11 2.68
C HIS A 9 -6.69 9.13 2.55
N SER A 10 -7.56 9.17 3.56
CA SER A 10 -8.62 10.15 3.64
C SER A 10 -8.06 11.57 3.82
N LYS A 11 -8.63 12.53 3.11
CA LYS A 11 -8.34 13.97 3.19
C LYS A 11 -8.28 14.53 4.62
N SER A 12 -9.00 13.91 5.57
CA SER A 12 -9.04 14.36 6.96
C SER A 12 -7.74 14.14 7.75
N LEU A 13 -6.76 13.44 7.21
CA LEU A 13 -5.53 13.09 7.93
C LEU A 13 -4.51 14.23 7.99
N GLY A 14 -4.55 15.15 7.03
CA GLY A 14 -3.76 16.37 7.05
C GLY A 14 -2.25 16.16 6.91
N HIS A 15 -1.82 15.10 6.21
CA HIS A 15 -0.42 14.89 5.87
C HIS A 15 0.16 16.06 5.08
N TRP A 16 1.46 16.27 5.14
CA TRP A 16 2.11 17.36 4.43
C TRP A 16 1.93 17.26 2.90
N GLU A 17 1.95 16.05 2.36
CA GLU A 17 1.68 15.80 0.95
C GLU A 17 0.26 16.22 0.56
N GLN A 18 -0.74 15.95 1.41
CA GLN A 18 -2.12 16.38 1.19
C GLN A 18 -2.30 17.90 1.18
N LYS A 19 -1.47 18.63 1.95
CA LYS A 19 -1.50 20.10 1.94
C LYS A 19 -1.07 20.69 0.61
N ILE A 20 -0.22 19.97 -0.13
CA ILE A 20 0.28 20.38 -1.46
C ILE A 20 -0.65 19.88 -2.57
N ALA A 21 -1.02 18.59 -2.55
CA ALA A 21 -1.74 17.93 -3.63
C ALA A 21 -3.27 17.84 -3.41
N GLY A 22 -3.77 18.12 -2.21
CA GLY A 22 -5.19 18.00 -1.87
C GLY A 22 -5.63 16.57 -1.52
N SER A 23 -6.78 16.13 -2.06
CA SER A 23 -7.29 14.78 -1.80
C SER A 23 -6.43 13.71 -2.45
N GLU A 24 -5.98 12.71 -1.67
CA GLU A 24 -5.23 11.57 -2.22
C GLU A 24 -6.11 10.70 -3.13
N VAL A 25 -7.43 10.66 -2.93
CA VAL A 25 -8.36 9.92 -3.80
C VAL A 25 -8.40 10.56 -5.19
N VAL A 26 -8.47 11.90 -5.26
CA VAL A 26 -8.41 12.64 -6.53
C VAL A 26 -7.06 12.43 -7.22
N VAL A 27 -5.98 12.49 -6.46
CA VAL A 27 -4.63 12.22 -6.97
C VAL A 27 -4.49 10.80 -7.51
N ALA A 28 -5.13 9.83 -6.86
CA ALA A 28 -5.14 8.43 -7.30
C ALA A 28 -5.86 8.22 -8.64
N GLU A 29 -6.79 9.08 -9.03
CA GLU A 29 -7.41 9.02 -10.36
C GLU A 29 -6.36 9.23 -11.45
N LYS A 30 -5.52 10.26 -11.33
CA LYS A 30 -4.42 10.53 -12.27
C LYS A 30 -3.41 9.38 -12.35
N TYR A 31 -3.09 8.78 -11.21
CA TYR A 31 -2.25 7.58 -11.14
C TYR A 31 -2.87 6.43 -11.95
N LEU A 32 -4.18 6.19 -11.83
CA LEU A 32 -4.89 5.15 -12.57
C LEU A 32 -5.03 5.46 -14.06
N GLU A 33 -5.18 6.74 -14.46
CA GLU A 33 -5.14 7.15 -15.88
C GLU A 33 -3.82 6.74 -16.53
N ILE A 34 -2.70 6.99 -15.86
CA ILE A 34 -1.38 6.60 -16.36
C ILE A 34 -1.29 5.07 -16.49
N LEU A 35 -1.69 4.32 -15.46
CA LEU A 35 -1.69 2.85 -15.54
C LEU A 35 -2.58 2.33 -16.66
N LYS A 36 -3.77 2.90 -16.86
CA LYS A 36 -4.68 2.56 -17.96
C LYS A 36 -4.04 2.80 -19.33
N LYS A 37 -3.35 3.93 -19.52
CA LYS A 37 -2.60 4.24 -20.76
C LYS A 37 -1.61 3.13 -21.13
N TYR A 38 -1.02 2.47 -20.15
CA TYR A 38 -0.05 1.39 -20.33
C TYR A 38 -0.64 -0.02 -20.15
N GLY A 39 -1.96 -0.16 -20.03
CA GLY A 39 -2.64 -1.46 -19.90
C GLY A 39 -2.33 -2.20 -18.59
N ILE A 40 -1.97 -1.49 -17.53
CA ILE A 40 -1.53 -2.06 -16.27
C ILE A 40 -2.69 -2.13 -15.27
N LYS A 41 -2.90 -3.33 -14.70
CA LYS A 41 -3.81 -3.56 -13.56
C LYS A 41 -3.13 -3.17 -12.25
N SER A 42 -3.90 -2.73 -11.27
CA SER A 42 -3.38 -2.34 -9.95
C SER A 42 -4.32 -2.68 -8.80
N THR A 43 -3.81 -2.58 -7.58
CA THR A 43 -4.61 -2.62 -6.34
C THR A 43 -4.30 -1.37 -5.53
N LEU A 44 -5.32 -0.61 -5.16
CA LEU A 44 -5.21 0.53 -4.24
C LEU A 44 -5.78 0.14 -2.88
N PHE A 45 -5.03 0.37 -1.82
CA PHE A 45 -5.47 0.17 -0.45
C PHE A 45 -5.97 1.50 0.11
N LEU A 46 -7.29 1.59 0.35
CA LEU A 46 -7.95 2.81 0.79
C LEU A 46 -8.36 2.72 2.26
N ASN A 47 -8.22 3.83 2.97
CA ASN A 47 -8.88 3.96 4.27
C ASN A 47 -10.40 3.78 4.14
N GLY A 48 -11.02 3.11 5.11
CA GLY A 48 -12.48 3.00 5.15
C GLY A 48 -13.19 4.36 5.13
N LYS A 49 -12.55 5.38 5.66
CA LYS A 49 -13.04 6.75 5.69
C LYS A 49 -13.10 7.40 4.32
N CYS A 50 -12.22 7.04 3.36
CA CYS A 50 -12.32 7.51 1.98
C CYS A 50 -13.68 7.14 1.36
N LEU A 51 -14.14 5.89 1.57
CA LEU A 51 -15.42 5.42 1.03
C LEU A 51 -16.63 6.17 1.62
N GLU A 52 -16.51 6.71 2.82
CA GLU A 52 -17.60 7.47 3.46
C GLU A 52 -17.54 8.95 3.15
N SER A 53 -16.35 9.57 3.20
CA SER A 53 -16.19 11.03 3.11
C SER A 53 -15.86 11.55 1.70
N GLU A 54 -15.40 10.68 0.80
CA GLU A 54 -14.97 11.00 -0.55
C GLU A 54 -15.56 9.98 -1.55
N SER A 55 -16.83 9.59 -1.31
CA SER A 55 -17.49 8.49 -2.02
C SER A 55 -17.61 8.71 -3.54
N GLU A 56 -17.85 9.93 -3.96
CA GLU A 56 -17.97 10.28 -5.39
C GLU A 56 -16.61 10.16 -6.09
N GLU A 57 -15.54 10.59 -5.46
CA GLU A 57 -14.18 10.47 -5.97
C GLU A 57 -13.77 8.99 -6.04
N VAL A 58 -14.09 8.20 -5.01
CA VAL A 58 -13.83 6.73 -5.03
C VAL A 58 -14.60 6.06 -6.15
N ARG A 59 -15.85 6.44 -6.45
CA ARG A 59 -16.62 5.89 -7.58
C ARG A 59 -15.92 6.09 -8.92
N LYS A 60 -15.24 7.22 -9.11
CA LYS A 60 -14.45 7.48 -10.33
C LYS A 60 -13.31 6.49 -10.47
N LEU A 61 -12.65 6.09 -9.37
CA LEU A 61 -11.57 5.10 -9.43
C LEU A 61 -12.05 3.74 -9.96
N LEU A 62 -13.32 3.35 -9.71
CA LEU A 62 -13.87 2.08 -10.17
C LEU A 62 -14.06 1.97 -11.69
N GLN A 63 -13.92 3.08 -12.42
CA GLN A 63 -13.93 3.08 -13.89
C GLN A 63 -12.63 2.53 -14.50
N TYR A 64 -11.61 2.35 -13.66
CA TYR A 64 -10.32 1.81 -14.05
C TYR A 64 -10.21 0.32 -13.70
N ASN A 65 -9.23 -0.36 -14.28
CA ASN A 65 -8.97 -1.77 -13.97
C ASN A 65 -8.22 -1.93 -12.64
N VAL A 66 -8.86 -1.48 -11.56
CA VAL A 66 -8.31 -1.43 -10.19
C VAL A 66 -9.07 -2.36 -9.25
N GLU A 67 -8.38 -2.92 -8.28
CA GLU A 67 -8.95 -3.50 -7.06
C GLU A 67 -8.84 -2.47 -5.94
N ILE A 68 -9.89 -2.33 -5.15
CA ILE A 68 -9.85 -1.54 -3.91
C ILE A 68 -9.73 -2.51 -2.74
N GLY A 69 -8.65 -2.41 -1.99
CA GLY A 69 -8.39 -3.13 -0.74
C GLY A 69 -8.48 -2.21 0.48
N GLY A 70 -8.58 -2.79 1.67
CA GLY A 70 -8.66 -2.05 2.93
C GLY A 70 -7.30 -1.58 3.44
N HIS A 71 -7.27 -0.37 4.07
CA HIS A 71 -6.04 0.25 4.62
C HIS A 71 -6.29 0.89 6.00
N THR A 72 -6.85 0.12 6.95
CA THR A 72 -7.40 0.64 8.20
C THR A 72 -8.56 1.63 7.97
N TYR A 73 -9.23 2.07 9.04
CA TYR A 73 -10.33 3.01 8.86
C TYR A 73 -9.84 4.45 8.61
N ASP A 74 -8.89 4.95 9.43
CA ASP A 74 -8.36 6.32 9.33
C ASP A 74 -6.93 6.46 9.89
N ASN A 75 -6.02 5.55 9.56
CA ASN A 75 -4.62 5.54 10.02
C ASN A 75 -4.49 5.55 11.55
N PHE A 76 -5.32 4.75 12.24
CA PHE A 76 -5.37 4.65 13.72
C PHE A 76 -5.96 5.87 14.43
N GLY A 77 -6.65 6.76 13.72
CA GLY A 77 -7.29 7.94 14.27
C GLY A 77 -6.30 8.99 14.78
N LYS A 78 -6.73 9.77 15.75
CA LYS A 78 -5.87 10.78 16.39
C LYS A 78 -4.86 10.11 17.33
N MET A 79 -3.84 9.48 16.74
CA MET A 79 -2.73 8.87 17.48
C MET A 79 -1.72 9.95 17.83
N ASN A 80 -1.55 10.27 19.12
CA ASN A 80 -0.46 11.12 19.57
C ASN A 80 0.84 10.30 19.78
N LEU A 81 1.95 10.98 19.89
CA LEU A 81 3.27 10.35 20.06
C LEU A 81 3.32 9.45 21.30
N PHE A 82 2.70 9.86 22.42
CA PHE A 82 2.67 9.08 23.65
C PHE A 82 1.92 7.76 23.47
N LYS A 83 0.74 7.79 22.87
CA LYS A 83 -0.06 6.60 22.57
C LYS A 83 0.64 5.68 21.58
N SER A 84 1.29 6.23 20.56
CA SER A 84 2.10 5.48 19.61
C SER A 84 3.26 4.76 20.29
N TYR A 85 4.00 5.47 21.14
CA TYR A 85 5.10 4.90 21.93
C TYR A 85 4.60 3.79 22.87
N PHE A 86 3.54 4.04 23.63
CA PHE A 86 2.92 3.07 24.54
C PHE A 86 2.49 1.79 23.79
N ASN A 87 1.77 1.94 22.68
CA ASN A 87 1.35 0.81 21.86
C ASN A 87 2.52 -0.02 21.35
N ARG A 88 3.58 0.62 20.86
CA ARG A 88 4.82 -0.06 20.43
C ARG A 88 5.47 -0.84 21.56
N LYS A 89 5.56 -0.24 22.76
CA LYS A 89 6.22 -0.86 23.90
C LYS A 89 5.43 -2.02 24.49
N ILE A 90 4.12 -1.88 24.64
CA ILE A 90 3.25 -2.89 25.28
C ILE A 90 2.79 -3.96 24.29
N PHE A 91 2.36 -3.55 23.10
CA PHE A 91 1.75 -4.46 22.11
C PHE A 91 2.68 -4.78 20.95
N GLY A 92 3.87 -4.21 20.91
CA GLY A 92 4.89 -4.42 19.88
C GLY A 92 4.55 -3.81 18.52
N CYS A 93 3.46 -3.06 18.37
CA CYS A 93 3.10 -2.35 17.14
C CYS A 93 2.21 -1.12 17.43
N VAL A 94 2.23 -0.15 16.51
CA VAL A 94 1.41 1.07 16.60
C VAL A 94 -0.07 0.74 16.60
N TYR A 95 -0.50 -0.28 15.88
CA TYR A 95 -1.91 -0.67 15.76
C TYR A 95 -2.54 -1.07 17.12
N GLY A 96 -1.70 -1.33 18.14
CA GLY A 96 -2.17 -1.55 19.50
C GLY A 96 -2.75 -2.94 19.74
N TYR A 97 -3.70 -3.03 20.67
CA TYR A 97 -4.25 -4.32 21.14
C TYR A 97 -5.36 -4.86 20.22
N GLY A 98 -5.60 -6.19 20.30
CA GLY A 98 -6.46 -6.92 19.37
C GLY A 98 -7.90 -6.39 19.27
N LYS A 99 -8.57 -6.05 20.39
CA LYS A 99 -9.94 -5.49 20.35
C LYS A 99 -10.02 -4.16 19.59
N TYR A 100 -8.97 -3.32 19.66
CA TYR A 100 -8.92 -2.09 18.91
C TYR A 100 -8.76 -2.38 17.41
N GLN A 101 -7.85 -3.29 17.05
CA GLN A 101 -7.65 -3.73 15.68
C GLN A 101 -8.92 -4.33 15.08
N GLU A 102 -9.58 -5.23 15.82
CA GLU A 102 -10.85 -5.84 15.39
C GLU A 102 -11.93 -4.80 15.11
N LYS A 103 -12.10 -3.83 16.03
CA LYS A 103 -13.05 -2.73 15.85
C LYS A 103 -12.75 -1.90 14.60
N ASP A 104 -11.50 -1.61 14.33
CA ASP A 104 -11.06 -0.85 13.17
C ASP A 104 -11.28 -1.64 11.86
N ILE A 105 -10.90 -2.93 11.83
CA ILE A 105 -11.10 -3.82 10.69
C ILE A 105 -12.59 -3.97 10.38
N VAL A 106 -13.43 -4.23 11.39
CA VAL A 106 -14.89 -4.35 11.22
C VAL A 106 -15.49 -3.04 10.72
N LYS A 107 -15.02 -1.89 11.22
CA LYS A 107 -15.48 -0.58 10.76
C LYS A 107 -15.11 -0.34 9.30
N THR A 108 -13.88 -0.67 8.91
CA THR A 108 -13.43 -0.59 7.52
C THR A 108 -14.27 -1.49 6.62
N ARG A 109 -14.47 -2.76 7.01
CA ARG A 109 -15.31 -3.71 6.27
C ARG A 109 -16.73 -3.18 6.06
N LYS A 110 -17.36 -2.63 7.11
CA LYS A 110 -18.71 -2.03 7.00
C LYS A 110 -18.75 -0.84 6.02
N ALA A 111 -17.70 -0.03 5.96
CA ALA A 111 -17.60 1.05 4.96
C ALA A 111 -17.55 0.49 3.54
N PHE A 112 -16.78 -0.59 3.32
CA PHE A 112 -16.73 -1.31 2.04
C PHE A 112 -18.10 -1.89 1.67
N GLU A 113 -18.76 -2.61 2.58
CA GLU A 113 -20.10 -3.19 2.37
C GLU A 113 -21.13 -2.13 2.00
N LYS A 114 -21.15 -1.01 2.75
CA LYS A 114 -22.07 0.12 2.48
C LYS A 114 -21.79 0.75 1.11
N PHE A 115 -20.55 0.76 0.67
CA PHE A 115 -20.16 1.28 -0.66
C PHE A 115 -20.44 0.28 -1.78
N GLY A 116 -20.78 -0.98 -1.46
CA GLY A 116 -21.04 -2.06 -2.42
C GLY A 116 -19.79 -2.81 -2.87
N LEU A 117 -18.70 -2.76 -2.11
CA LEU A 117 -17.45 -3.45 -2.39
C LEU A 117 -17.19 -4.59 -1.41
N GLU A 118 -16.55 -5.64 -1.89
CA GLU A 118 -16.01 -6.71 -1.07
C GLU A 118 -14.53 -6.43 -0.73
N MET A 119 -14.18 -6.44 0.57
CA MET A 119 -12.83 -6.22 1.05
C MET A 119 -12.02 -7.53 1.02
N LYS A 120 -11.50 -7.92 -0.16
CA LYS A 120 -10.73 -9.17 -0.35
C LYS A 120 -9.27 -9.06 0.08
N SER A 121 -8.69 -7.86 -0.07
CA SER A 121 -7.28 -7.61 0.22
C SER A 121 -7.11 -6.49 1.24
N TRP A 122 -5.96 -6.52 1.93
CA TRP A 122 -5.65 -5.60 3.00
C TRP A 122 -4.18 -5.23 3.03
N ARG A 123 -3.91 -3.98 3.41
CA ARG A 123 -2.63 -3.50 3.88
C ARG A 123 -2.84 -2.65 5.13
N THR A 124 -2.17 -3.00 6.22
CA THR A 124 -2.21 -2.21 7.45
C THR A 124 -1.38 -0.94 7.28
N HIS A 125 -1.93 0.21 7.65
CA HIS A 125 -1.19 1.46 7.63
C HIS A 125 0.17 1.30 8.36
N ALA A 126 1.23 1.85 7.77
CA ALA A 126 2.61 1.76 8.27
C ALA A 126 3.10 0.32 8.52
N PHE A 127 2.53 -0.70 7.85
CA PHE A 127 2.86 -2.12 8.02
C PHE A 127 2.79 -2.58 9.48
N ALA A 128 1.91 -1.97 10.27
CA ALA A 128 1.83 -2.16 11.72
C ALA A 128 1.05 -3.40 12.15
N SER A 129 1.07 -4.47 11.35
CA SER A 129 0.43 -5.74 11.65
C SER A 129 1.27 -6.65 12.55
N LYS A 130 0.60 -7.61 13.17
CA LYS A 130 1.15 -8.74 13.93
C LYS A 130 0.35 -10.00 13.60
N ASP A 131 0.81 -11.16 14.06
CA ASP A 131 0.10 -12.43 13.84
C ASP A 131 -1.38 -12.33 14.21
N LYS A 132 -1.70 -11.73 15.36
CA LYS A 132 -3.07 -11.48 15.76
C LYS A 132 -3.87 -10.62 14.79
N THR A 133 -3.23 -9.70 14.09
CA THR A 133 -3.87 -8.89 13.04
C THR A 133 -4.34 -9.77 11.89
N PHE A 134 -3.51 -10.72 11.46
CA PHE A 134 -3.82 -11.63 10.36
C PHE A 134 -5.00 -12.55 10.70
N ASP A 135 -5.05 -13.08 11.94
CA ASP A 135 -6.21 -13.87 12.42
C ASP A 135 -7.52 -13.05 12.37
N LEU A 136 -7.45 -11.77 12.76
CA LEU A 136 -8.60 -10.87 12.71
C LEU A 136 -9.04 -10.54 11.28
N LEU A 137 -8.08 -10.35 10.39
CA LEU A 137 -8.34 -10.10 8.97
C LEU A 137 -9.01 -11.31 8.32
N GLN A 138 -8.50 -12.52 8.55
CA GLN A 138 -9.07 -13.76 8.07
C GLN A 138 -10.53 -13.93 8.54
N LYS A 139 -10.80 -13.72 9.84
CA LYS A 139 -12.17 -13.77 10.40
C LYS A 139 -13.12 -12.74 9.77
N ASN A 140 -12.60 -11.68 9.19
CA ASN A 140 -13.37 -10.65 8.50
C ASN A 140 -13.40 -10.83 6.97
N GLY A 141 -13.03 -11.99 6.45
CA GLY A 141 -13.15 -12.37 5.04
C GLY A 141 -12.00 -11.90 4.15
N VAL A 142 -10.94 -11.30 4.73
CA VAL A 142 -9.75 -10.91 3.97
C VAL A 142 -8.96 -12.16 3.60
N LYS A 143 -8.66 -12.31 2.31
CA LYS A 143 -7.91 -13.46 1.77
C LYS A 143 -6.47 -13.11 1.40
N PHE A 144 -6.17 -11.86 1.15
CA PHE A 144 -4.86 -11.39 0.70
C PHE A 144 -4.35 -10.26 1.58
N VAL A 145 -3.11 -10.36 2.03
CA VAL A 145 -2.48 -9.32 2.86
C VAL A 145 -1.14 -8.93 2.27
N SER A 146 -0.86 -7.62 2.17
CA SER A 146 0.40 -7.09 1.65
C SER A 146 1.09 -6.20 2.69
N ASP A 147 1.37 -6.75 3.87
CA ASP A 147 1.90 -6.05 5.06
C ASP A 147 3.39 -6.32 5.31
N LEU A 148 3.97 -7.28 4.61
CA LEU A 148 5.36 -7.67 4.83
C LEU A 148 6.27 -6.97 3.83
N LEU A 149 7.43 -6.52 4.32
CA LEU A 149 8.53 -6.03 3.49
C LEU A 149 9.60 -7.12 3.44
N GLY A 150 10.03 -7.52 2.24
CA GLY A 150 11.07 -8.55 2.14
C GLY A 150 11.14 -9.19 0.76
N TYR A 151 12.20 -10.00 0.56
CA TYR A 151 12.45 -10.68 -0.72
C TYR A 151 11.75 -12.04 -0.84
N GLU A 152 10.88 -12.34 0.11
CA GLU A 152 10.16 -13.61 0.15
C GLU A 152 9.14 -13.69 -1.01
N LYS A 153 8.90 -14.90 -1.47
CA LYS A 153 7.81 -15.18 -2.40
C LYS A 153 6.47 -15.11 -1.67
N PRO A 154 5.36 -14.87 -2.38
CA PRO A 154 4.04 -15.02 -1.79
C PRO A 154 3.89 -16.41 -1.14
N PHE A 155 3.27 -16.46 0.02
CA PHE A 155 3.03 -17.67 0.80
C PHE A 155 1.68 -17.62 1.49
N GLU A 156 1.15 -18.77 1.83
CA GLU A 156 -0.08 -18.88 2.61
C GLU A 156 0.23 -19.20 4.06
N ARG A 157 -0.44 -18.52 4.97
CA ARG A 157 -0.41 -18.77 6.41
C ARG A 157 -1.78 -18.47 7.01
N ASN A 158 -2.35 -19.42 7.76
CA ASN A 158 -3.66 -19.29 8.40
C ASN A 158 -4.77 -18.88 7.40
N GLU A 159 -4.84 -19.55 6.24
CA GLU A 159 -5.81 -19.27 5.18
C GLU A 159 -5.74 -17.85 4.58
N VAL A 160 -4.65 -17.14 4.84
CA VAL A 160 -4.37 -15.83 4.28
C VAL A 160 -3.14 -15.89 3.40
N ILE A 161 -3.25 -15.38 2.18
CA ILE A 161 -2.14 -15.28 1.24
C ILE A 161 -1.39 -13.98 1.51
N HIS A 162 -0.14 -14.11 1.92
CA HIS A 162 0.77 -12.98 2.12
C HIS A 162 1.47 -12.65 0.81
N MET A 163 1.41 -11.37 0.43
CA MET A 163 2.03 -10.80 -0.76
C MET A 163 3.11 -9.79 -0.34
N PRO A 164 4.33 -10.24 0.03
CA PRO A 164 5.38 -9.36 0.50
C PRO A 164 5.77 -8.33 -0.56
N ILE A 165 5.88 -7.06 -0.16
CA ILE A 165 6.45 -6.00 -0.99
C ILE A 165 7.95 -6.28 -1.10
N ASN A 166 8.45 -6.50 -2.30
CA ASN A 166 9.82 -6.93 -2.54
C ASN A 166 10.64 -5.97 -3.41
N ILE A 167 10.13 -4.77 -3.54
CA ILE A 167 10.80 -3.61 -4.14
C ILE A 167 10.87 -2.50 -3.07
N PRO A 168 11.99 -1.77 -2.92
CA PRO A 168 12.07 -0.65 -1.98
C PRO A 168 10.92 0.33 -2.15
N VAL A 169 10.26 0.71 -1.04
CA VAL A 169 9.10 1.59 -1.04
C VAL A 169 9.52 3.01 -1.40
N ASP A 170 8.82 3.63 -2.35
CA ASP A 170 9.10 4.98 -2.84
C ASP A 170 9.17 6.03 -1.72
N GLN A 171 8.13 6.12 -0.92
CA GLN A 171 8.01 7.11 0.15
C GLN A 171 9.13 6.98 1.18
N ASN A 172 9.50 5.75 1.54
CA ASN A 172 10.58 5.49 2.49
C ASN A 172 11.95 5.88 1.94
N THR A 173 12.17 5.74 0.64
CA THR A 173 13.48 5.96 0.01
C THR A 173 13.66 7.36 -0.55
N ILE A 174 12.62 7.94 -1.15
CA ILE A 174 12.70 9.24 -1.83
C ILE A 174 12.27 10.38 -0.89
N SER A 175 11.15 10.20 -0.16
CA SER A 175 10.54 11.30 0.61
C SER A 175 11.09 11.42 2.02
N TYR A 176 11.16 10.34 2.77
CA TYR A 176 11.55 10.38 4.19
C TYR A 176 13.03 10.12 4.45
N GLY A 177 13.67 9.32 3.61
CA GLY A 177 15.11 9.22 3.55
C GLY A 177 15.81 8.49 4.67
N GLU A 178 15.14 7.84 5.58
CA GLU A 178 15.78 6.90 6.51
C GLU A 178 14.85 5.76 6.83
N LEU A 179 15.24 4.62 6.31
CA LEU A 179 14.84 3.37 6.90
C LEU A 179 15.80 3.10 8.03
N LYS A 180 15.44 3.50 9.25
CA LYS A 180 16.23 3.10 10.41
C LYS A 180 16.28 1.57 10.43
N PRO A 181 17.45 0.97 10.67
CA PRO A 181 17.58 -0.49 10.81
C PRO A 181 16.57 -1.08 11.81
N GLU A 182 16.21 -0.28 12.82
CA GLU A 182 15.20 -0.58 13.84
C GLU A 182 13.80 -0.80 13.29
N ASN A 183 13.48 -0.27 12.11
CA ASN A 183 12.15 -0.41 11.49
C ASN A 183 11.96 -1.71 10.73
N ARG A 184 12.92 -2.63 10.80
CA ARG A 184 12.88 -3.95 10.12
C ARG A 184 12.66 -3.87 8.61
N ASP A 185 13.03 -2.77 7.99
CA ASP A 185 12.97 -2.66 6.54
C ASP A 185 14.16 -3.41 5.92
N PRO A 186 13.93 -4.52 5.22
CA PRO A 186 14.98 -5.32 4.63
C PRO A 186 15.71 -4.59 3.49
N PHE A 187 15.18 -3.45 3.06
CA PHE A 187 15.78 -2.62 2.01
C PHE A 187 16.70 -1.53 2.55
N ALA A 188 16.74 -1.33 3.87
CA ALA A 188 17.58 -0.30 4.53
C ALA A 188 19.06 -0.43 4.16
N SER A 189 19.55 -1.63 3.89
CA SER A 189 20.92 -1.87 3.43
C SER A 189 21.17 -1.40 1.98
N CYS A 190 20.12 -1.16 1.20
CA CYS A 190 20.24 -0.73 -0.19
C CYS A 190 20.34 0.79 -0.32
N THR A 191 19.97 1.55 0.72
CA THR A 191 19.89 3.01 0.66
C THR A 191 20.38 3.61 1.99
N LYS A 192 21.44 4.39 1.91
CA LYS A 192 21.88 5.22 3.03
C LYS A 192 21.22 6.59 2.93
N GLY A 193 20.10 6.80 3.65
CA GLY A 193 19.38 8.05 3.62
C GLY A 193 18.49 8.22 2.37
N ARG A 194 18.10 9.44 2.07
CA ARG A 194 17.36 9.79 0.85
C ARG A 194 18.19 9.51 -0.38
N ILE A 195 17.58 8.86 -1.36
CA ILE A 195 18.17 8.70 -2.70
C ILE A 195 17.41 9.52 -3.72
N LYS A 196 18.07 9.79 -4.85
CA LYS A 196 17.43 10.52 -5.95
C LYS A 196 16.34 9.66 -6.60
N PRO A 197 15.27 10.26 -7.11
CA PRO A 197 14.18 9.55 -7.79
C PRO A 197 14.66 8.61 -8.90
N GLU A 198 15.63 9.06 -9.72
CA GLU A 198 16.19 8.27 -10.82
C GLU A 198 17.00 7.07 -10.32
N GLU A 199 17.67 7.21 -9.18
CA GLU A 199 18.41 6.13 -8.55
C GLU A 199 17.44 5.08 -8.01
N TRP A 200 16.37 5.50 -7.33
CA TRP A 200 15.30 4.59 -6.90
C TRP A 200 14.66 3.87 -8.09
N PHE A 201 14.37 4.56 -9.18
CA PHE A 201 13.85 3.93 -10.39
C PHE A 201 14.84 2.90 -10.98
N SER A 202 16.14 3.15 -10.88
CA SER A 202 17.16 2.20 -11.32
C SER A 202 17.18 0.94 -10.44
N ILE A 203 17.01 1.09 -9.13
CA ILE A 203 16.86 -0.03 -8.18
C ILE A 203 15.59 -0.82 -8.49
N LEU A 204 14.45 -0.15 -8.70
CA LEU A 204 13.19 -0.79 -9.07
C LEU A 204 13.36 -1.63 -10.34
N LYS A 205 13.93 -1.06 -11.41
CA LYS A 205 14.18 -1.79 -12.66
C LYS A 205 15.02 -3.04 -12.44
N LYS A 206 16.14 -2.92 -11.72
CA LYS A 206 17.03 -4.04 -11.41
C LYS A 206 16.29 -5.15 -10.67
N ARG A 207 15.51 -4.79 -9.64
CA ARG A 207 14.75 -5.77 -8.84
C ARG A 207 13.66 -6.46 -9.64
N VAL A 208 12.90 -5.74 -10.46
CA VAL A 208 11.87 -6.34 -11.33
C VAL A 208 12.49 -7.35 -12.30
N VAL A 209 13.62 -7.01 -12.93
CA VAL A 209 14.34 -7.94 -13.82
C VAL A 209 14.86 -9.16 -13.07
N GLU A 210 15.44 -8.99 -11.87
CA GLU A 210 15.89 -10.10 -11.02
C GLU A 210 14.74 -11.02 -10.62
N ASN A 211 13.60 -10.44 -10.21
CA ASN A 211 12.42 -11.22 -9.82
C ASN A 211 11.87 -12.01 -11.01
N GLU A 212 11.80 -11.40 -12.19
CA GLU A 212 11.33 -12.10 -13.41
C GLU A 212 12.25 -13.30 -13.73
N ARG A 213 13.57 -13.11 -13.66
CA ARG A 213 14.54 -14.21 -13.87
C ARG A 213 14.36 -15.34 -12.84
N LYS A 214 14.04 -15.00 -11.59
CA LYS A 214 13.79 -15.96 -10.50
C LYS A 214 12.38 -16.54 -10.51
N LYS A 215 11.52 -16.14 -11.47
CA LYS A 215 10.09 -16.49 -11.49
C LYS A 215 9.37 -16.11 -10.19
N THR A 216 9.79 -15.02 -9.58
CA THR A 216 9.19 -14.44 -8.38
C THR A 216 8.32 -13.26 -8.79
N PRO A 217 7.07 -13.15 -8.31
CA PRO A 217 6.25 -11.97 -8.56
C PRO A 217 6.90 -10.71 -7.98
N SER A 218 6.87 -9.59 -8.70
CA SER A 218 7.25 -8.30 -8.15
C SER A 218 6.02 -7.63 -7.55
N VAL A 219 6.02 -7.43 -6.24
CA VAL A 219 5.00 -6.67 -5.51
C VAL A 219 5.57 -5.30 -5.21
N ILE A 220 4.99 -4.28 -5.83
CA ILE A 220 5.52 -2.92 -5.88
C ILE A 220 4.54 -1.98 -5.19
N LEU A 221 5.01 -1.23 -4.20
CA LEU A 221 4.24 -0.14 -3.60
C LEU A 221 4.77 1.19 -4.13
N ILE A 222 3.87 1.96 -4.74
CA ILE A 222 4.11 3.33 -5.20
C ILE A 222 2.92 4.18 -4.75
N HIS A 223 3.17 5.16 -3.89
CA HIS A 223 2.12 6.04 -3.38
C HIS A 223 1.71 7.07 -4.43
N PRO A 224 0.43 7.14 -4.84
CA PRO A 224 -0.03 8.15 -5.78
C PRO A 224 0.36 9.57 -5.38
N ILE A 225 0.17 9.90 -4.09
CA ILE A 225 0.47 11.22 -3.54
C ILE A 225 1.95 11.57 -3.64
N THR A 226 2.85 10.61 -3.42
CA THR A 226 4.30 10.82 -3.54
C THR A 226 4.68 11.17 -4.98
N MET A 227 4.13 10.46 -5.95
CA MET A 227 4.41 10.73 -7.37
C MET A 227 3.85 12.09 -7.83
N ALA A 228 2.70 12.49 -7.30
CA ALA A 228 2.12 13.80 -7.59
C ALA A 228 2.98 14.94 -7.05
N VAL A 229 3.43 14.83 -5.79
CA VAL A 229 4.20 15.88 -5.12
C VAL A 229 5.64 15.96 -5.62
N LEU A 230 6.20 14.82 -6.02
CA LEU A 230 7.59 14.74 -6.47
C LEU A 230 7.83 15.53 -7.75
N ASP A 231 7.07 15.24 -8.80
CA ASP A 231 7.28 15.80 -10.14
C ASP A 231 6.01 15.75 -11.02
N ASN A 232 4.83 15.81 -10.39
CA ASN A 232 3.55 15.72 -11.08
C ASN A 232 3.42 14.49 -12.00
N PHE A 233 3.88 13.31 -11.49
CA PHE A 233 3.83 12.00 -12.15
C PHE A 233 4.79 11.77 -13.32
N GLU A 234 5.75 12.63 -13.60
CA GLU A 234 6.71 12.43 -14.72
C GLU A 234 7.54 11.15 -14.52
N LEU A 235 8.04 10.93 -13.31
CA LEU A 235 8.73 9.69 -12.94
C LEU A 235 7.82 8.48 -13.05
N PHE A 236 6.58 8.61 -12.56
CA PHE A 236 5.63 7.51 -12.57
C PHE A 236 5.26 7.07 -13.99
N GLU A 237 5.16 7.99 -14.92
CA GLU A 237 4.93 7.66 -16.34
C GLU A 237 6.09 6.85 -16.92
N LYS A 238 7.35 7.22 -16.60
CA LYS A 238 8.53 6.44 -16.99
C LYS A 238 8.51 5.02 -16.39
N ILE A 239 8.09 4.91 -15.13
CA ILE A 239 7.94 3.63 -14.43
C ILE A 239 6.85 2.78 -15.10
N ALA A 240 5.67 3.34 -15.34
CA ALA A 240 4.56 2.64 -15.97
C ALA A 240 4.94 2.14 -17.38
N LYS A 241 5.61 2.97 -18.18
CA LYS A 241 6.16 2.57 -19.48
C LYS A 241 7.14 1.39 -19.38
N PHE A 242 8.01 1.36 -18.35
CA PHE A 242 8.91 0.24 -18.13
C PHE A 242 8.14 -1.02 -17.72
N LEU A 243 7.19 -0.88 -16.80
CA LEU A 243 6.43 -1.99 -16.21
C LEU A 243 5.41 -2.59 -17.19
N SER A 244 4.98 -1.87 -18.22
CA SER A 244 4.05 -2.38 -19.25
C SER A 244 4.59 -3.59 -20.03
N LYS A 245 5.91 -3.84 -19.95
CA LYS A 245 6.55 -5.02 -20.54
C LYS A 245 6.23 -6.33 -19.80
N TYR A 246 5.65 -6.24 -18.61
CA TYR A 246 5.39 -7.36 -17.73
C TYR A 246 3.88 -7.58 -17.56
N LYS A 247 3.47 -8.84 -17.40
CA LYS A 247 2.08 -9.17 -17.11
C LYS A 247 1.71 -8.64 -15.72
N SER A 248 0.74 -7.73 -15.66
CA SER A 248 0.22 -7.18 -14.41
C SER A 248 -1.03 -7.93 -13.94
N LYS A 249 -1.20 -8.00 -12.63
CA LYS A 249 -2.40 -8.56 -11.96
C LYS A 249 -2.78 -7.71 -10.74
N LYS A 250 -4.05 -7.82 -10.33
CA LYS A 250 -4.53 -7.34 -9.02
C LYS A 250 -4.10 -8.33 -7.94
N ILE A 251 -3.96 -7.88 -6.70
CA ILE A 251 -3.56 -8.74 -5.57
C ILE A 251 -4.50 -9.95 -5.45
N SER A 252 -5.82 -9.75 -5.55
CA SER A 252 -6.81 -10.83 -5.47
C SER A 252 -6.81 -11.79 -6.67
N GLU A 253 -6.09 -11.50 -7.74
CA GLU A 253 -5.92 -12.38 -8.92
C GLU A 253 -4.69 -13.31 -8.77
N PHE A 254 -3.96 -13.23 -7.64
CA PHE A 254 -2.83 -14.12 -7.42
C PHE A 254 -3.31 -15.57 -7.23
N LYS A 255 -2.56 -16.50 -7.84
CA LYS A 255 -2.70 -17.95 -7.65
C LYS A 255 -1.30 -18.54 -7.63
N PHE A 256 -1.08 -19.53 -6.76
CA PHE A 256 0.16 -20.29 -6.69
C PHE A 256 0.46 -21.05 -7.97
#